data_5d2241147ea4b9876b8f32cfd34858c2
#
_entry.id   5d2241147ea4b9876b8f32cfd34858c2
#
_cell.length_a   1.000
_cell.length_b   1.000
_cell.length_c   1.000
_cell.angle_alpha   90.00
_cell.angle_beta   90.00
_cell.angle_gamma   90.00
#
_symmetry.space_group_name_H-M   'P 1'
#
loop_
_entity.id
_entity.type
_entity.pdbx_description
1 polymer ?
#
loop_
_entity_poly.entity_id
_entity_poly.type
_entity_poly.pdbx_seq_one_letter_code
_entity_poly.pdbx_strand_id
1 'polypeptide(L)'
;VECGGNRRQKAAKGGLFAKGAEAKVESVLSGKWNVMVVRRDENEFYLGGTMPYFNGPKPFGWLQRIDPVTLETISESPNLPCGDHVWCGAIAAHKNGNIIKVNGNFMHVLNSDCQVLIEKKLPIDQAHNGLLVLSDGSIVTKDCRLENQSNSSITRLNPNNLEVIETIQLPEGSMGRIASDITPQGEFIYIPGISRIWRLRVHERNLEIDQEWQPQYRQEKGIQGLAWDGCISDGCLWLMDNGDIDSVRQIYGVHPNGRVKENTHLSWRSPAPWTGKQRLLKLDLTTSDLSSIEPFERNGGGIIAPPVNVPEL
;
A
#
# COMPACT_ATOMS: atom_id res chain seq x y z
N VAL A 1 5.73 -7.82 -4.67
CA VAL A 1 5.10 -6.53 -4.34
C VAL A 1 3.62 -6.59 -4.67
N GLU A 2 2.83 -5.97 -3.83
CA GLU A 2 1.39 -6.05 -3.72
C GLU A 2 0.61 -5.82 -5.02
N CYS A 3 1.07 -5.03 -5.94
CA CYS A 3 0.33 -4.69 -7.15
C CYS A 3 1.26 -4.48 -8.33
N GLY A 4 1.87 -5.55 -8.77
CA GLY A 4 2.74 -5.56 -9.93
C GLY A 4 4.14 -5.02 -9.67
N GLY A 5 5.13 -5.88 -9.75
CA GLY A 5 6.55 -5.57 -9.66
C GLY A 5 7.02 -4.90 -8.36
N ASN A 6 8.31 -4.83 -8.17
CA ASN A 6 8.93 -4.26 -6.97
C ASN A 6 8.64 -2.76 -6.77
N ARG A 7 8.23 -2.07 -7.82
CA ARG A 7 7.95 -0.64 -7.85
C ARG A 7 6.46 -0.30 -7.81
N ARG A 8 5.61 -1.31 -7.60
CA ARG A 8 4.14 -1.15 -7.58
C ARG A 8 3.58 -0.48 -8.84
N GLN A 9 4.11 -0.77 -9.97
CA GLN A 9 3.64 -0.19 -11.23
C GLN A 9 2.28 -0.71 -11.67
N LYS A 10 1.80 -1.83 -11.10
CA LYS A 10 0.45 -2.39 -11.33
C LYS A 10 0.07 -2.56 -12.81
N ALA A 11 1.07 -2.82 -13.62
CA ALA A 11 0.89 -3.03 -15.03
C ALA A 11 1.01 -4.52 -15.36
N ALA A 12 0.03 -5.07 -16.05
CA ALA A 12 0.10 -6.39 -16.64
C ALA A 12 0.82 -6.29 -18.00
N LYS A 13 1.69 -7.24 -18.28
CA LYS A 13 2.26 -7.38 -19.63
C LYS A 13 1.43 -8.40 -20.41
N GLY A 14 0.76 -7.94 -21.43
CA GLY A 14 -0.09 -8.78 -22.30
C GLY A 14 -1.50 -9.00 -21.75
N GLY A 15 -2.38 -9.48 -22.59
CA GLY A 15 -3.75 -9.83 -22.22
C GLY A 15 -3.79 -11.07 -21.33
N LEU A 16 -4.68 -11.06 -20.36
CA LEU A 16 -4.91 -12.21 -19.47
C LEU A 16 -5.63 -13.36 -20.19
N PHE A 17 -6.44 -13.03 -21.20
CA PHE A 17 -7.23 -13.99 -21.94
C PHE A 17 -7.21 -13.68 -23.43
N ALA A 18 -7.21 -14.72 -24.26
CA ALA A 18 -7.47 -14.55 -25.68
C ALA A 18 -8.92 -14.03 -25.88
N LYS A 19 -9.13 -13.19 -26.88
CA LYS A 19 -10.47 -12.67 -27.21
C LYS A 19 -11.44 -13.84 -27.45
N GLY A 20 -12.54 -13.85 -26.67
CA GLY A 20 -13.55 -14.91 -26.72
C GLY A 20 -13.25 -16.17 -25.89
N ALA A 21 -12.17 -16.18 -25.11
CA ALA A 21 -11.92 -17.26 -24.16
C ALA A 21 -12.91 -17.22 -23.00
N GLU A 22 -13.44 -18.40 -22.62
CA GLU A 22 -14.21 -18.53 -21.40
C GLU A 22 -13.27 -18.56 -20.19
N ALA A 23 -13.54 -17.68 -19.22
CA ALA A 23 -12.81 -17.67 -17.96
C ALA A 23 -13.54 -18.54 -16.93
N LYS A 24 -12.83 -19.50 -16.35
CA LYS A 24 -13.30 -20.24 -15.16
C LYS A 24 -12.75 -19.56 -13.91
N VAL A 25 -13.63 -19.22 -12.99
CA VAL A 25 -13.26 -18.66 -11.69
C VAL A 25 -13.35 -19.74 -10.63
N GLU A 26 -12.26 -19.96 -9.92
CA GLU A 26 -12.22 -20.81 -8.74
C GLU A 26 -11.93 -19.95 -7.51
N SER A 27 -12.54 -20.27 -6.39
CA SER A 27 -12.38 -19.54 -5.13
C SER A 27 -12.37 -20.46 -3.92
N VAL A 28 -11.56 -20.10 -2.93
CA VAL A 28 -11.44 -20.81 -1.65
C VAL A 28 -11.56 -19.80 -0.52
N LEU A 29 -12.26 -20.17 0.55
CA LEU A 29 -12.34 -19.37 1.77
C LEU A 29 -11.10 -19.64 2.62
N SER A 30 -10.25 -18.66 2.81
CA SER A 30 -9.04 -18.80 3.64
C SER A 30 -9.29 -18.73 5.14
N GLY A 31 -10.46 -18.25 5.57
CA GLY A 31 -10.75 -17.96 6.99
C GLY A 31 -9.95 -16.79 7.56
N LYS A 32 -9.15 -16.12 6.74
CA LYS A 32 -8.30 -14.99 7.13
C LYS A 32 -8.62 -13.75 6.32
N TRP A 33 -8.28 -12.59 6.86
CA TRP A 33 -8.38 -11.35 6.10
C TRP A 33 -7.22 -11.24 5.12
N ASN A 34 -7.46 -11.64 3.88
CA ASN A 34 -6.52 -11.56 2.78
C ASN A 34 -6.58 -10.17 2.17
N VAL A 35 -5.46 -9.50 2.13
CA VAL A 35 -5.41 -8.15 1.55
C VAL A 35 -4.39 -8.05 0.43
N MET A 36 -3.39 -8.93 0.45
CA MET A 36 -2.25 -8.81 -0.44
C MET A 36 -1.81 -10.17 -0.94
N VAL A 37 -1.39 -10.18 -2.20
CA VAL A 37 -0.72 -11.32 -2.83
C VAL A 37 0.61 -10.85 -3.40
N VAL A 38 1.64 -11.67 -3.29
CA VAL A 38 2.89 -11.48 -4.00
C VAL A 38 3.31 -12.77 -4.67
N ARG A 39 3.78 -12.65 -5.91
CA ARG A 39 4.42 -13.72 -6.65
C ARG A 39 5.93 -13.55 -6.53
N ARG A 40 6.62 -14.55 -6.00
CA ARG A 40 8.08 -14.57 -5.92
C ARG A 40 8.70 -15.23 -7.14
N ASP A 41 8.12 -16.34 -7.57
CA ASP A 41 8.53 -17.10 -8.74
C ASP A 41 7.30 -17.66 -9.48
N GLU A 42 7.49 -18.37 -10.57
CA GLU A 42 6.42 -18.86 -11.46
C GLU A 42 5.33 -19.62 -10.69
N ASN A 43 5.72 -20.47 -9.75
CA ASN A 43 4.80 -21.29 -8.95
C ASN A 43 4.87 -20.95 -7.44
N GLU A 44 5.32 -19.75 -7.09
CA GLU A 44 5.42 -19.34 -5.71
C GLU A 44 4.58 -18.10 -5.42
N PHE A 45 3.43 -18.33 -4.82
CA PHE A 45 2.49 -17.29 -4.42
C PHE A 45 2.38 -17.21 -2.90
N TYR A 46 2.38 -16.00 -2.41
CA TYR A 46 2.23 -15.72 -0.98
C TYR A 46 1.04 -14.80 -0.77
N LEU A 47 0.18 -15.18 0.16
CA LEU A 47 -0.90 -14.34 0.67
C LEU A 47 -0.50 -13.76 2.02
N GLY A 48 -0.91 -12.54 2.28
CA GLY A 48 -0.66 -11.91 3.56
C GLY A 48 -1.72 -10.90 3.95
N GLY A 49 -1.83 -10.67 5.23
CA GLY A 49 -2.77 -9.72 5.80
C GLY A 49 -2.52 -9.49 7.28
N THR A 50 -3.45 -8.81 7.91
CA THR A 50 -3.50 -8.59 9.35
C THR A 50 -4.87 -8.98 9.86
N MET A 51 -4.95 -9.90 10.81
CA MET A 51 -6.21 -10.27 11.46
C MET A 51 -6.63 -9.15 12.40
N PRO A 52 -7.84 -8.62 12.23
CA PRO A 52 -8.33 -7.55 13.09
C PRO A 52 -8.78 -8.07 14.46
N TYR A 53 -8.98 -7.13 15.33
CA TYR A 53 -9.34 -7.30 16.74
C TYR A 53 -10.86 -7.37 16.95
N PHE A 54 -11.58 -8.22 16.23
CA PHE A 54 -13.04 -8.17 16.34
C PHE A 54 -13.63 -8.93 17.53
N ASN A 55 -13.02 -9.98 18.03
CA ASN A 55 -13.52 -10.79 19.18
C ASN A 55 -12.42 -11.68 19.79
N GLY A 56 -11.19 -11.25 19.86
CA GLY A 56 -10.12 -12.14 20.27
C GLY A 56 -8.88 -11.46 20.81
N PRO A 57 -7.79 -12.20 20.91
CA PRO A 57 -6.50 -11.68 21.34
C PRO A 57 -6.00 -10.60 20.39
N LYS A 58 -4.96 -9.89 20.79
CA LYS A 58 -4.32 -8.79 20.04
C LYS A 58 -4.24 -9.06 18.53
N PRO A 59 -4.36 -8.01 17.68
CA PRO A 59 -4.21 -8.15 16.24
C PRO A 59 -2.85 -8.75 15.90
N PHE A 60 -2.79 -9.52 14.83
CA PHE A 60 -1.56 -10.14 14.34
C PHE A 60 -1.51 -10.17 12.81
N GLY A 61 -0.31 -10.03 12.27
CA GLY A 61 -0.04 -10.28 10.86
C GLY A 61 0.12 -11.77 10.59
N TRP A 62 0.01 -12.15 9.33
CA TRP A 62 0.22 -13.52 8.88
C TRP A 62 0.70 -13.56 7.42
N LEU A 63 1.36 -14.65 7.06
CA LEU A 63 1.84 -14.95 5.72
C LEU A 63 1.54 -16.42 5.42
N GLN A 64 1.00 -16.71 4.25
CA GLN A 64 0.81 -18.08 3.75
C GLN A 64 1.44 -18.20 2.36
N ARG A 65 2.16 -19.28 2.12
CA ARG A 65 2.49 -19.77 0.78
C ARG A 65 1.36 -20.66 0.32
N ILE A 66 0.86 -20.42 -0.88
CA ILE A 66 -0.25 -21.19 -1.46
C ILE A 66 0.19 -21.86 -2.75
N ASP A 67 -0.42 -22.99 -3.05
CA ASP A 67 -0.39 -23.58 -4.38
C ASP A 67 -1.24 -22.72 -5.33
N PRO A 68 -0.68 -22.23 -6.46
CA PRO A 68 -1.41 -21.35 -7.36
C PRO A 68 -2.53 -22.05 -8.16
N VAL A 69 -2.57 -23.37 -8.18
CA VAL A 69 -3.56 -24.16 -8.91
C VAL A 69 -4.68 -24.64 -7.98
N THR A 70 -4.32 -25.25 -6.85
CA THR A 70 -5.29 -25.77 -5.89
C THR A 70 -5.76 -24.75 -4.87
N LEU A 71 -5.02 -23.64 -4.71
CA LEU A 71 -5.20 -22.59 -3.71
C LEU A 71 -5.03 -23.11 -2.26
N GLU A 72 -4.51 -24.29 -2.08
CA GLU A 72 -4.23 -24.88 -0.78
C GLU A 72 -3.00 -24.22 -0.13
N THR A 73 -3.02 -24.13 1.19
CA THR A 73 -1.89 -23.63 1.96
C THR A 73 -0.78 -24.67 2.01
N ILE A 74 0.41 -24.31 1.48
CA ILE A 74 1.63 -25.12 1.53
C ILE A 74 2.37 -24.90 2.83
N SER A 75 2.52 -23.66 3.25
CA SER A 75 3.16 -23.28 4.52
C SER A 75 2.58 -21.97 5.06
N GLU A 76 2.72 -21.77 6.36
CA GLU A 76 2.17 -20.62 7.05
C GLU A 76 3.13 -20.10 8.12
N SER A 77 3.18 -18.79 8.28
CA SER A 77 3.92 -18.14 9.35
C SER A 77 3.24 -18.34 10.71
N PRO A 78 3.97 -18.24 11.82
CA PRO A 78 3.36 -17.95 13.10
C PRO A 78 2.59 -16.62 13.06
N ASN A 79 1.82 -16.34 14.12
CA ASN A 79 1.22 -15.03 14.28
C ASN A 79 2.32 -13.98 14.39
N LEU A 80 2.32 -13.01 13.47
CA LEU A 80 3.33 -11.96 13.39
C LEU A 80 2.90 -10.75 14.23
N PRO A 81 3.71 -10.25 15.16
CA PRO A 81 3.42 -9.02 15.88
C PRO A 81 3.11 -7.85 14.95
N CYS A 82 2.15 -7.02 15.35
CA CYS A 82 1.83 -5.78 14.67
C CYS A 82 1.64 -4.59 15.63
N GLY A 83 1.99 -4.79 16.90
CA GLY A 83 1.70 -3.83 17.95
C GLY A 83 0.19 -3.72 18.20
N ASP A 84 -0.27 -2.54 18.54
CA ASP A 84 -1.70 -2.24 18.70
C ASP A 84 -2.34 -1.71 17.40
N HIS A 85 -1.71 -1.96 16.25
CA HIS A 85 -2.10 -1.41 14.96
C HIS A 85 -2.65 -2.51 14.04
N VAL A 86 -3.87 -2.35 13.56
CA VAL A 86 -4.60 -3.36 12.75
C VAL A 86 -4.50 -3.12 11.25
N TRP A 87 -3.61 -2.27 10.81
CA TRP A 87 -3.48 -1.99 9.39
C TRP A 87 -2.80 -3.15 8.66
N CYS A 88 -3.28 -3.41 7.44
CA CYS A 88 -2.85 -4.56 6.63
C CYS A 88 -1.37 -4.57 6.28
N GLY A 89 -0.71 -3.42 6.38
CA GLY A 89 0.70 -3.30 6.04
C GLY A 89 0.99 -3.47 4.56
N ALA A 90 2.04 -4.19 4.24
CA ALA A 90 2.43 -4.53 2.89
C ALA A 90 3.31 -5.79 2.86
N ILE A 91 3.47 -6.37 1.66
CA ILE A 91 4.30 -7.56 1.41
C ILE A 91 5.13 -7.33 0.14
N ALA A 92 6.37 -7.80 0.13
CA ALA A 92 7.24 -7.78 -1.04
C ALA A 92 8.11 -9.03 -1.11
N ALA A 93 8.35 -9.53 -2.31
CA ALA A 93 9.40 -10.50 -2.58
C ALA A 93 10.71 -9.75 -2.84
N HIS A 94 11.78 -10.14 -2.17
CA HIS A 94 13.09 -9.53 -2.33
C HIS A 94 14.00 -10.43 -3.19
N LYS A 95 14.92 -9.80 -3.95
CA LYS A 95 15.83 -10.51 -4.86
C LYS A 95 16.77 -11.51 -4.16
N ASN A 96 16.97 -11.40 -2.83
CA ASN A 96 17.73 -12.38 -2.04
C ASN A 96 16.93 -13.65 -1.70
N GLY A 97 15.69 -13.77 -2.20
CA GLY A 97 14.84 -14.93 -2.00
C GLY A 97 13.89 -14.82 -0.80
N ASN A 98 14.02 -13.81 0.05
CA ASN A 98 13.18 -13.62 1.21
C ASN A 98 11.88 -12.88 0.88
N ILE A 99 10.88 -13.07 1.72
CA ILE A 99 9.66 -12.29 1.74
C ILE A 99 9.77 -11.25 2.85
N ILE A 100 9.54 -9.99 2.49
CA ILE A 100 9.51 -8.88 3.44
C ILE A 100 8.07 -8.52 3.70
N LYS A 101 7.70 -8.37 4.97
CA LYS A 101 6.34 -8.03 5.35
C LYS A 101 6.34 -6.98 6.46
N VAL A 102 5.53 -5.94 6.29
CA VAL A 102 5.24 -4.97 7.34
C VAL A 102 3.80 -5.17 7.84
N ASN A 103 3.62 -5.19 9.17
CA ASN A 103 2.33 -5.28 9.85
C ASN A 103 2.31 -4.28 11.00
N GLY A 104 1.34 -3.37 11.00
CA GLY A 104 1.31 -2.33 12.02
C GLY A 104 2.65 -1.60 12.09
N ASN A 105 3.30 -1.62 13.23
CA ASN A 105 4.63 -1.05 13.45
C ASN A 105 5.77 -2.09 13.55
N PHE A 106 5.57 -3.29 12.98
CA PHE A 106 6.59 -4.34 12.91
C PHE A 106 6.93 -4.69 11.46
N MET A 107 8.19 -5.01 11.23
CA MET A 107 8.67 -5.56 9.96
C MET A 107 9.29 -6.92 10.19
N HIS A 108 9.05 -7.81 9.23
CA HIS A 108 9.49 -9.20 9.26
C HIS A 108 10.20 -9.56 7.96
N VAL A 109 11.28 -10.31 8.07
CA VAL A 109 11.91 -11.03 6.97
C VAL A 109 11.61 -12.51 7.15
N LEU A 110 11.01 -13.13 6.14
CA LEU A 110 10.63 -14.53 6.16
C LEU A 110 11.29 -15.28 4.99
N ASN A 111 11.57 -16.56 5.19
CA ASN A 111 12.02 -17.42 4.11
C ASN A 111 10.86 -17.94 3.25
N SER A 112 11.17 -18.76 2.25
CA SER A 112 10.19 -19.36 1.33
C SER A 112 9.14 -20.25 2.02
N ASP A 113 9.45 -20.75 3.20
CA ASP A 113 8.55 -21.62 4.00
C ASP A 113 7.81 -20.83 5.08
N CYS A 114 7.74 -19.51 4.94
CA CYS A 114 7.09 -18.60 5.86
C CYS A 114 7.68 -18.57 7.29
N GLN A 115 8.89 -19.07 7.48
CA GLN A 115 9.57 -19.01 8.77
C GLN A 115 10.18 -17.60 8.97
N VAL A 116 10.00 -17.04 10.15
CA VAL A 116 10.55 -15.74 10.51
C VAL A 116 12.06 -15.84 10.70
N LEU A 117 12.81 -15.12 9.88
CA LEU A 117 14.26 -14.98 10.00
C LEU A 117 14.66 -13.77 10.83
N ILE A 118 13.95 -12.66 10.66
CA ILE A 118 14.17 -11.42 11.38
C ILE A 118 12.82 -10.79 11.70
N GLU A 119 12.67 -10.30 12.92
CA GLU A 119 11.54 -9.51 13.38
C GLU A 119 12.08 -8.22 14.02
N LYS A 120 11.50 -7.08 13.67
CA LYS A 120 11.90 -5.79 14.22
C LYS A 120 10.72 -4.85 14.37
N LYS A 121 10.61 -4.24 15.56
CA LYS A 121 9.72 -3.10 15.77
C LYS A 121 10.33 -1.88 15.05
N LEU A 122 9.50 -1.21 14.25
CA LEU A 122 9.88 0.01 13.53
C LEU A 122 9.99 1.20 14.50
N PRO A 123 10.80 2.22 14.18
CA PRO A 123 11.03 3.33 15.10
C PRO A 123 9.80 4.20 15.34
N ILE A 124 8.88 4.24 14.37
CA ILE A 124 7.65 5.03 14.46
C ILE A 124 6.52 4.14 14.96
N ASP A 125 5.92 4.50 16.10
CA ASP A 125 4.80 3.77 16.71
C ASP A 125 3.47 4.15 16.03
N GLN A 126 3.35 3.75 14.78
CA GLN A 126 2.17 3.93 13.93
C GLN A 126 1.98 2.75 13.01
N ALA A 127 0.76 2.60 12.48
CA ALA A 127 0.53 1.68 11.40
C ALA A 127 1.36 2.09 10.17
N HIS A 128 2.06 1.15 9.55
CA HIS A 128 2.80 1.35 8.30
C HIS A 128 2.07 0.70 7.14
N ASN A 129 2.12 1.33 5.98
CA ASN A 129 1.64 0.77 4.74
C ASN A 129 2.58 1.11 3.58
N GLY A 130 2.48 0.32 2.52
CA GLY A 130 3.40 0.44 1.40
C GLY A 130 4.78 -0.14 1.74
N LEU A 131 5.32 -0.82 0.78
CA LEU A 131 6.63 -1.45 0.84
C LEU A 131 7.23 -1.43 -0.55
N LEU A 132 8.39 -0.81 -0.69
CA LEU A 132 9.15 -0.82 -1.92
C LEU A 132 10.47 -1.53 -1.70
N VAL A 133 10.92 -2.22 -2.73
CA VAL A 133 12.29 -2.69 -2.84
C VAL A 133 12.97 -1.82 -3.89
N LEU A 134 13.91 -1.00 -3.47
CA LEU A 134 14.64 -0.09 -4.35
C LEU A 134 15.64 -0.83 -5.24
N SER A 135 16.21 -0.14 -6.21
CA SER A 135 17.15 -0.72 -7.17
C SER A 135 18.40 -1.29 -6.52
N ASP A 136 18.86 -0.68 -5.42
CA ASP A 136 19.98 -1.16 -4.61
C ASP A 136 19.63 -2.34 -3.68
N GLY A 137 18.34 -2.67 -3.59
CA GLY A 137 17.80 -3.71 -2.73
C GLY A 137 17.39 -3.23 -1.34
N SER A 138 17.61 -1.98 -0.98
CA SER A 138 17.09 -1.45 0.28
C SER A 138 15.56 -1.40 0.27
N ILE A 139 14.96 -1.40 1.46
CA ILE A 139 13.51 -1.44 1.64
C ILE A 139 13.03 -0.08 2.10
N VAL A 140 11.92 0.37 1.56
CA VAL A 140 11.26 1.60 2.02
C VAL A 140 9.84 1.31 2.44
N THR A 141 9.46 1.81 3.61
CA THR A 141 8.09 1.79 4.12
C THR A 141 7.70 3.16 4.65
N LYS A 142 6.41 3.35 4.90
CA LYS A 142 5.85 4.63 5.35
C LYS A 142 4.79 4.40 6.42
N ASP A 143 4.74 5.27 7.45
CA ASP A 143 3.64 5.27 8.40
C ASP A 143 2.37 5.96 7.86
N CYS A 144 1.23 5.62 8.43
CA CYS A 144 -0.07 6.16 8.04
C CYS A 144 -0.46 7.32 8.95
N ARG A 145 -0.70 8.50 8.36
CA ARG A 145 -1.17 9.69 9.08
C ARG A 145 -2.31 10.37 8.35
N LEU A 146 -3.33 10.72 9.10
CA LEU A 146 -4.43 11.53 8.63
C LEU A 146 -4.15 13.01 8.82
N GLU A 147 -5.00 13.85 8.24
CA GLU A 147 -5.01 15.29 8.51
C GLU A 147 -5.13 15.58 10.01
N ASN A 148 -4.51 16.65 10.46
CA ASN A 148 -4.44 17.08 11.87
C ASN A 148 -3.67 16.12 12.81
N GLN A 149 -2.92 15.19 12.24
CA GLN A 149 -1.92 14.40 12.95
C GLN A 149 -0.52 14.95 12.66
N SER A 150 0.48 14.36 13.31
CA SER A 150 1.87 14.61 12.91
C SER A 150 2.11 14.14 11.47
N ASN A 151 3.10 14.71 10.83
CA ASN A 151 3.48 14.37 9.46
C ASN A 151 3.91 12.91 9.33
N SER A 152 3.69 12.30 8.17
CA SER A 152 4.14 10.94 7.88
C SER A 152 5.66 10.86 7.74
N SER A 153 6.21 9.74 8.13
CA SER A 153 7.62 9.42 8.01
C SER A 153 7.85 8.31 6.98
N ILE A 154 8.93 8.43 6.24
CA ILE A 154 9.42 7.43 5.29
C ILE A 154 10.67 6.83 5.90
N THR A 155 10.68 5.52 6.08
CA THR A 155 11.81 4.80 6.66
C THR A 155 12.44 3.87 5.63
N ARG A 156 13.75 4.03 5.40
CA ARG A 156 14.58 3.15 4.55
C ARG A 156 15.37 2.20 5.43
N LEU A 157 15.37 0.93 5.09
CA LEU A 157 15.97 -0.14 5.90
C LEU A 157 16.86 -1.04 5.05
N ASN A 158 17.85 -1.63 5.72
CA ASN A 158 18.68 -2.70 5.16
C ASN A 158 17.89 -4.03 5.15
N PRO A 159 17.73 -4.71 4.01
CA PRO A 159 16.94 -5.94 3.91
C PRO A 159 17.53 -7.13 4.67
N ASN A 160 18.82 -7.10 5.02
CA ASN A 160 19.51 -8.23 5.63
C ASN A 160 19.44 -8.27 7.16
N ASN A 161 19.18 -7.11 7.81
CA ASN A 161 19.15 -7.00 9.27
C ASN A 161 18.07 -6.04 9.79
N LEU A 162 17.30 -5.42 8.88
CA LEU A 162 16.29 -4.39 9.16
C LEU A 162 16.83 -3.19 9.95
N GLU A 163 18.14 -2.90 9.86
CA GLU A 163 18.68 -1.66 10.40
C GLU A 163 18.18 -0.46 9.59
N VAL A 164 17.80 0.59 10.32
CA VAL A 164 17.35 1.83 9.71
C VAL A 164 18.55 2.53 9.08
N ILE A 165 18.48 2.72 7.77
CA ILE A 165 19.46 3.51 7.01
C ILE A 165 19.13 4.99 7.19
N GLU A 166 17.84 5.33 7.05
CA GLU A 166 17.38 6.70 7.14
C GLU A 166 15.88 6.75 7.48
N THR A 167 15.46 7.82 8.13
CA THR A 167 14.07 8.21 8.29
C THR A 167 13.93 9.69 7.97
N ILE A 168 13.07 10.00 7.02
CA ILE A 168 12.71 11.38 6.68
C ILE A 168 11.24 11.64 6.98
N GLN A 169 10.88 12.90 7.25
CA GLN A 169 9.52 13.30 7.52
C GLN A 169 8.96 14.09 6.32
N LEU A 170 7.76 13.71 5.86
CA LEU A 170 7.02 14.50 4.88
C LEU A 170 6.49 15.78 5.52
N PRO A 171 6.18 16.81 4.74
CA PRO A 171 5.56 18.04 5.25
C PRO A 171 4.09 17.87 5.67
N GLU A 172 3.47 16.72 5.39
CA GLU A 172 2.08 16.42 5.75
C GLU A 172 1.84 14.93 6.04
N GLY A 173 0.64 14.60 6.44
CA GLY A 173 0.21 13.21 6.59
C GLY A 173 0.02 12.51 5.24
N SER A 174 0.06 11.19 5.24
CA SER A 174 -0.15 10.34 4.07
C SER A 174 -0.81 9.03 4.47
N MET A 175 -1.88 8.65 3.78
CA MET A 175 -2.57 7.37 3.98
C MET A 175 -2.36 6.39 2.82
N GLY A 176 -2.23 6.90 1.61
CA GLY A 176 -2.03 6.07 0.42
C GLY A 176 -0.67 5.38 0.41
N ARG A 177 -0.58 4.28 -0.33
CA ARG A 177 0.67 3.54 -0.48
C ARG A 177 1.59 4.20 -1.49
N ILE A 178 2.88 4.02 -1.25
CA ILE A 178 3.95 4.55 -2.08
C ILE A 178 4.13 3.74 -3.36
N ALA A 179 4.54 4.43 -4.43
CA ALA A 179 4.97 3.81 -5.68
C ALA A 179 6.35 4.34 -6.07
N SER A 180 7.09 3.65 -6.92
CA SER A 180 8.37 4.15 -7.42
C SER A 180 8.57 3.87 -8.90
N ASP A 181 9.41 4.67 -9.52
CA ASP A 181 9.85 4.49 -10.89
C ASP A 181 11.33 4.79 -11.05
N ILE A 182 11.94 4.17 -12.05
CA ILE A 182 13.32 4.42 -12.46
C ILE A 182 13.27 5.09 -13.83
N THR A 183 13.78 6.29 -13.88
CA THR A 183 13.85 7.12 -15.08
C THR A 183 15.31 7.38 -15.46
N PRO A 184 15.61 7.97 -16.62
CA PRO A 184 16.97 8.42 -16.94
C PRO A 184 17.56 9.43 -15.94
N GLN A 185 16.69 10.13 -15.18
CA GLN A 185 17.09 11.12 -14.16
C GLN A 185 17.33 10.49 -12.78
N GLY A 186 17.06 9.19 -12.61
CA GLY A 186 17.24 8.45 -11.37
C GLY A 186 16.00 7.69 -10.91
N GLU A 187 16.09 7.12 -9.73
CA GLU A 187 14.99 6.44 -9.07
C GLU A 187 14.21 7.42 -8.19
N PHE A 188 12.88 7.39 -8.30
CA PHE A 188 11.98 8.25 -7.56
C PHE A 188 10.92 7.46 -6.83
N ILE A 189 10.52 7.95 -5.65
CA ILE A 189 9.38 7.45 -4.88
C ILE A 189 8.28 8.51 -4.92
N TYR A 190 7.06 8.09 -5.22
CA TYR A 190 5.87 8.94 -5.25
C TYR A 190 4.95 8.59 -4.10
N ILE A 191 4.52 9.60 -3.36
CA ILE A 191 3.78 9.45 -2.11
C ILE A 191 2.52 10.30 -2.16
N PRO A 192 1.33 9.69 -2.14
CA PRO A 192 0.11 10.46 -2.04
C PRO A 192 -0.04 11.01 -0.62
N GLY A 193 0.20 12.30 -0.46
CA GLY A 193 -0.07 13.05 0.76
C GLY A 193 -1.55 13.40 0.90
N ILE A 194 -1.90 14.14 1.95
CA ILE A 194 -3.27 14.58 2.20
C ILE A 194 -3.75 15.62 1.17
N SER A 195 -2.85 16.47 0.69
CA SER A 195 -3.20 17.55 -0.25
C SER A 195 -2.40 17.51 -1.54
N ARG A 196 -1.22 16.89 -1.54
CA ARG A 196 -0.26 16.88 -2.62
C ARG A 196 0.27 15.49 -2.90
N ILE A 197 0.86 15.33 -4.07
CA ILE A 197 1.70 14.17 -4.36
C ILE A 197 3.15 14.61 -4.12
N TRP A 198 3.86 13.90 -3.27
CA TRP A 198 5.26 14.13 -2.96
C TRP A 198 6.13 13.23 -3.80
N ARG A 199 7.25 13.76 -4.28
CA ARG A 199 8.30 13.00 -4.94
C ARG A 199 9.56 13.02 -4.11
N LEU A 200 10.15 11.84 -3.90
CA LEU A 200 11.46 11.70 -3.31
C LEU A 200 12.44 11.21 -4.36
N ARG A 201 13.60 11.83 -4.43
CA ARG A 201 14.74 11.32 -5.18
C ARG A 201 15.49 10.31 -4.30
N VAL A 202 15.79 9.14 -4.88
CA VAL A 202 16.59 8.12 -4.22
C VAL A 202 18.06 8.34 -4.58
N HIS A 203 18.88 8.58 -3.58
CA HIS A 203 20.33 8.62 -3.69
C HIS A 203 20.93 7.36 -3.05
N GLU A 204 22.22 7.13 -3.27
CA GLU A 204 22.91 5.97 -2.73
C GLU A 204 22.72 5.83 -1.20
N ARG A 205 22.81 6.93 -0.48
CA ARG A 205 22.77 6.95 1.00
C ARG A 205 21.59 7.67 1.61
N ASN A 206 20.83 8.43 0.85
CA ASN A 206 19.74 9.25 1.38
C ASN A 206 18.54 9.34 0.42
N LEU A 207 17.43 9.74 0.98
CA LEU A 207 16.21 10.14 0.29
C LEU A 207 16.07 11.66 0.37
N GLU A 208 15.74 12.31 -0.71
CA GLU A 208 15.58 13.76 -0.76
C GLU A 208 14.20 14.14 -1.29
N ILE A 209 13.49 15.00 -0.55
CA ILE A 209 12.21 15.54 -1.01
C ILE A 209 12.48 16.53 -2.14
N ASP A 210 11.87 16.27 -3.30
CA ASP A 210 11.93 17.19 -4.44
C ASP A 210 11.02 18.38 -4.18
N GLN A 211 11.61 19.50 -3.76
CA GLN A 211 10.88 20.70 -3.36
C GLN A 211 10.20 21.42 -4.52
N GLU A 212 10.66 21.20 -5.73
CA GLU A 212 10.12 21.84 -6.94
C GLU A 212 8.97 21.02 -7.55
N TRP A 213 8.81 19.77 -7.15
CA TRP A 213 7.82 18.85 -7.70
C TRP A 213 6.82 18.39 -6.63
N GLN A 214 5.72 19.12 -6.48
CA GLN A 214 4.71 18.89 -5.44
C GLN A 214 3.30 19.21 -5.99
N PRO A 215 2.81 18.53 -7.02
CA PRO A 215 1.50 18.84 -7.60
C PRO A 215 0.39 18.69 -6.57
N GLN A 216 -0.42 19.73 -6.43
CA GLN A 216 -1.52 19.79 -5.49
C GLN A 216 -2.80 19.28 -6.14
N TYR A 217 -3.41 18.25 -5.55
CA TYR A 217 -4.65 17.68 -6.05
C TYR A 217 -5.88 18.08 -5.22
N ARG A 218 -5.68 18.49 -3.98
CA ARG A 218 -6.73 18.95 -3.07
C ARG A 218 -6.65 20.46 -2.91
N GLN A 219 -7.66 21.16 -3.42
CA GLN A 219 -7.70 22.62 -3.36
C GLN A 219 -8.40 23.11 -2.09
N GLU A 220 -9.47 22.46 -1.67
CA GLU A 220 -10.27 22.85 -0.52
C GLU A 220 -10.42 21.71 0.47
N LYS A 221 -10.39 22.04 1.76
CA LYS A 221 -10.58 21.09 2.84
C LYS A 221 -11.99 20.50 2.78
N GLY A 222 -12.10 19.18 2.88
CA GLY A 222 -13.38 18.47 2.94
C GLY A 222 -14.13 18.29 1.60
N ILE A 223 -13.71 18.94 0.53
CA ILE A 223 -14.34 18.81 -0.79
C ILE A 223 -13.66 17.73 -1.64
N GLN A 224 -12.37 17.62 -1.50
CA GLN A 224 -11.57 16.63 -2.22
C GLN A 224 -10.80 15.83 -1.20
N GLY A 225 -10.89 14.55 -1.32
CA GLY A 225 -10.44 13.72 -0.28
C GLY A 225 -9.04 13.20 -0.47
N LEU A 226 -8.93 11.94 -0.24
CA LEU A 226 -7.70 11.24 0.01
C LEU A 226 -7.27 10.49 -1.24
N ALA A 227 -6.19 10.92 -1.87
CA ALA A 227 -5.54 10.11 -2.90
C ALA A 227 -5.01 8.83 -2.26
N TRP A 228 -5.43 7.70 -2.82
CA TRP A 228 -5.09 6.39 -2.32
C TRP A 228 -3.90 5.80 -3.09
N ASP A 229 -3.87 4.51 -3.25
CA ASP A 229 -2.74 3.80 -3.82
C ASP A 229 -2.48 4.16 -5.29
N GLY A 230 -1.23 4.47 -5.61
CA GLY A 230 -0.80 4.84 -6.96
C GLY A 230 -0.46 3.64 -7.86
N CYS A 231 -0.70 3.82 -9.17
CA CYS A 231 -0.19 2.97 -10.23
C CYS A 231 0.58 3.83 -11.23
N ILE A 232 1.80 3.43 -11.57
CA ILE A 232 2.60 4.13 -12.59
C ILE A 232 2.51 3.37 -13.89
N SER A 233 2.06 4.05 -14.94
CA SER A 233 2.01 3.53 -16.30
C SER A 233 2.15 4.66 -17.31
N ASP A 234 2.89 4.39 -18.38
CA ASP A 234 3.09 5.30 -19.52
C ASP A 234 3.51 6.72 -19.12
N GLY A 235 4.45 6.81 -18.18
CA GLY A 235 4.97 8.08 -17.68
C GLY A 235 3.99 8.86 -16.80
N CYS A 236 2.87 8.25 -16.41
CA CYS A 236 1.85 8.86 -15.55
C CYS A 236 1.67 8.09 -14.25
N LEU A 237 1.38 8.82 -13.18
CA LEU A 237 0.90 8.27 -11.91
C LEU A 237 -0.63 8.39 -11.88
N TRP A 238 -1.30 7.25 -11.71
CA TRP A 238 -2.74 7.15 -11.60
C TRP A 238 -3.14 6.87 -10.16
N LEU A 239 -4.07 7.63 -9.62
CA LEU A 239 -4.51 7.56 -8.22
C LEU A 239 -6.03 7.68 -8.12
N MET A 240 -6.63 6.95 -7.19
CA MET A 240 -8.00 7.22 -6.79
C MET A 240 -8.03 8.23 -5.64
N ASP A 241 -8.67 9.36 -5.87
CA ASP A 241 -9.06 10.30 -4.82
C ASP A 241 -10.46 9.94 -4.32
N ASN A 242 -10.55 9.48 -3.09
CA ASN A 242 -11.78 8.93 -2.53
C ASN A 242 -12.76 9.97 -1.98
N GLY A 243 -12.49 11.25 -2.18
CA GLY A 243 -13.37 12.29 -1.67
C GLY A 243 -13.06 12.68 -0.22
N ASP A 244 -14.05 12.95 0.58
CA ASP A 244 -13.90 13.53 1.91
C ASP A 244 -13.11 12.65 2.89
N ILE A 245 -12.06 13.22 3.47
CA ILE A 245 -11.23 12.54 4.46
C ILE A 245 -11.97 12.22 5.77
N ASP A 246 -12.95 13.02 6.16
CA ASP A 246 -13.73 12.76 7.37
C ASP A 246 -14.59 11.49 7.21
N SER A 247 -15.06 11.22 6.01
CA SER A 247 -15.73 9.96 5.67
C SER A 247 -14.78 8.77 5.84
N VAL A 248 -13.53 8.89 5.43
CA VAL A 248 -12.51 7.86 5.62
C VAL A 248 -12.30 7.56 7.12
N ARG A 249 -12.23 8.59 7.96
CA ARG A 249 -12.13 8.41 9.41
C ARG A 249 -13.31 7.67 10.01
N GLN A 250 -14.50 7.96 9.55
CA GLN A 250 -15.71 7.29 10.03
C GLN A 250 -15.74 5.82 9.65
N ILE A 251 -15.35 5.49 8.43
CA ILE A 251 -15.38 4.11 7.92
C ILE A 251 -14.34 3.23 8.57
N TYR A 252 -13.10 3.65 8.54
CA TYR A 252 -12.02 2.82 9.05
C TYR A 252 -11.93 2.83 10.57
N GLY A 253 -12.67 3.73 11.25
CA GLY A 253 -12.63 3.80 12.71
C GLY A 253 -11.21 3.95 13.26
N VAL A 254 -10.28 4.47 12.48
CA VAL A 254 -8.88 4.57 12.86
C VAL A 254 -8.71 5.73 13.84
N HIS A 255 -8.13 5.46 14.98
CA HIS A 255 -7.72 6.49 15.91
C HIS A 255 -6.67 7.42 15.28
N PRO A 256 -6.56 8.67 15.76
CA PRO A 256 -5.48 9.56 15.35
C PRO A 256 -4.07 8.97 15.41
N ASN A 257 -3.82 8.01 16.28
CA ASN A 257 -2.55 7.31 16.40
C ASN A 257 -2.47 6.00 15.57
N GLY A 258 -3.38 5.77 14.63
CA GLY A 258 -3.43 4.56 13.81
C GLY A 258 -4.04 3.34 14.49
N ARG A 259 -4.49 3.43 15.73
CA ARG A 259 -5.16 2.33 16.44
C ARG A 259 -6.60 2.18 15.99
N VAL A 260 -7.10 0.96 15.98
CA VAL A 260 -8.50 0.70 15.69
C VAL A 260 -9.36 1.10 16.89
N LYS A 261 -10.46 1.81 16.62
CA LYS A 261 -11.44 2.12 17.65
C LYS A 261 -12.17 0.86 18.09
N GLU A 262 -12.54 0.80 19.35
CA GLU A 262 -13.37 -0.26 19.92
C GLU A 262 -14.61 -0.38 19.07
N ASN A 263 -15.42 -0.30 18.63
CA ASN A 263 -16.64 -0.38 17.84
C ASN A 263 -16.46 -0.13 16.33
N THR A 264 -15.28 -0.36 15.78
CA THR A 264 -15.03 -0.21 14.33
C THR A 264 -16.02 -1.01 13.48
N HIS A 265 -16.44 -2.20 13.96
CA HIS A 265 -17.42 -3.04 13.29
C HIS A 265 -18.80 -2.38 13.13
N LEU A 266 -19.15 -1.41 13.96
CA LEU A 266 -20.40 -0.67 13.85
C LEU A 266 -20.34 0.41 12.75
N SER A 267 -19.19 1.02 12.54
CA SER A 267 -19.00 2.01 11.47
C SER A 267 -19.05 1.39 10.07
N TRP A 268 -18.71 0.13 9.92
CA TRP A 268 -18.80 -0.60 8.65
C TRP A 268 -20.27 -0.87 8.23
N ARG A 269 -21.22 -0.71 9.13
CA ARG A 269 -22.66 -0.83 8.86
C ARG A 269 -23.31 0.50 8.51
N SER A 270 -22.55 1.59 8.48
CA SER A 270 -23.09 2.89 8.12
C SER A 270 -23.51 2.92 6.66
N PRO A 271 -24.74 3.37 6.33
CA PRO A 271 -25.28 3.25 4.98
C PRO A 271 -24.70 4.23 3.94
N ALA A 272 -23.92 5.22 4.33
CA ALA A 272 -23.34 6.19 3.40
C ALA A 272 -21.98 6.69 3.87
N PRO A 273 -20.96 5.84 3.79
CA PRO A 273 -19.66 6.18 4.35
C PRO A 273 -18.87 7.24 3.56
N TRP A 274 -19.15 7.44 2.29
CA TRP A 274 -18.40 8.35 1.42
C TRP A 274 -19.30 9.48 0.92
N THR A 275 -19.02 10.68 1.33
CA THR A 275 -19.83 11.87 0.99
C THR A 275 -19.18 12.79 -0.04
N GLY A 276 -17.88 12.60 -0.29
CA GLY A 276 -17.16 13.40 -1.26
C GLY A 276 -17.19 12.83 -2.68
N LYS A 277 -16.88 13.67 -3.65
CA LYS A 277 -16.70 13.23 -5.04
C LYS A 277 -15.44 12.38 -5.17
N GLN A 278 -15.58 11.24 -5.82
CA GLN A 278 -14.48 10.36 -6.15
C GLN A 278 -13.95 10.69 -7.53
N ARG A 279 -12.63 10.75 -7.66
CA ARG A 279 -11.97 11.09 -8.92
C ARG A 279 -10.83 10.12 -9.19
N LEU A 280 -10.69 9.73 -10.44
CA LEU A 280 -9.45 9.16 -10.93
C LEU A 280 -8.52 10.31 -11.34
N LEU A 281 -7.39 10.43 -10.66
CA LEU A 281 -6.36 11.40 -10.94
C LEU A 281 -5.34 10.80 -11.89
N LYS A 282 -4.95 11.56 -12.90
CA LYS A 282 -3.82 11.28 -13.79
C LYS A 282 -2.80 12.40 -13.65
N LEU A 283 -1.62 12.06 -13.22
CA LEU A 283 -0.50 12.97 -13.04
C LEU A 283 0.62 12.59 -13.99
N ASP A 284 0.97 13.49 -14.92
CA ASP A 284 2.15 13.33 -15.76
C ASP A 284 3.41 13.52 -14.92
N LEU A 285 4.31 12.53 -14.94
CA LEU A 285 5.51 12.53 -14.09
C LEU A 285 6.62 13.44 -14.61
N THR A 286 6.53 13.88 -15.86
CA THR A 286 7.50 14.78 -16.49
C THR A 286 7.10 16.24 -16.34
N THR A 287 5.84 16.55 -16.66
CA THR A 287 5.35 17.95 -16.68
C THR A 287 4.72 18.38 -15.37
N SER A 288 4.34 17.44 -14.50
CA SER A 288 3.52 17.63 -13.29
C SER A 288 2.07 18.06 -13.59
N ASP A 289 1.62 17.92 -14.83
CA ASP A 289 0.25 18.22 -15.20
C ASP A 289 -0.71 17.21 -14.56
N LEU A 290 -1.69 17.73 -13.85
CA LEU A 290 -2.70 16.96 -13.15
C LEU A 290 -4.05 17.11 -13.87
N SER A 291 -4.63 16.00 -14.27
CA SER A 291 -6.00 15.92 -14.77
C SER A 291 -6.82 14.94 -13.94
N SER A 292 -8.13 15.06 -13.99
CA SER A 292 -9.03 14.17 -13.26
C SER A 292 -10.26 13.78 -14.07
N ILE A 293 -10.75 12.57 -13.79
CA ILE A 293 -11.99 12.04 -14.33
C ILE A 293 -12.86 11.65 -13.14
N GLU A 294 -14.15 12.02 -13.18
CA GLU A 294 -15.17 11.56 -12.21
C GLU A 294 -15.81 10.29 -12.79
N PRO A 295 -15.35 9.07 -12.40
CA PRO A 295 -15.83 7.84 -13.03
C PRO A 295 -17.22 7.40 -12.56
N PHE A 296 -17.75 8.07 -11.52
CA PHE A 296 -19.03 7.73 -10.90
C PHE A 296 -19.97 8.93 -10.88
N GLU A 297 -21.19 8.70 -11.31
CA GLU A 297 -22.26 9.73 -11.29
C GLU A 297 -22.75 10.06 -9.89
N ARG A 298 -22.46 9.23 -8.89
CA ARG A 298 -22.95 9.36 -7.52
C ARG A 298 -21.80 9.41 -6.52
N ASN A 299 -21.99 10.22 -5.49
CA ASN A 299 -21.16 10.12 -4.30
C ASN A 299 -21.42 8.78 -3.60
N GLY A 300 -20.41 8.06 -3.24
CA GLY A 300 -20.56 6.86 -2.44
C GLY A 300 -19.70 5.69 -2.86
N GLY A 301 -19.38 4.83 -1.91
CA GLY A 301 -18.64 3.61 -2.10
C GLY A 301 -17.15 3.82 -2.30
N GLY A 302 -16.35 3.93 -1.25
CA GLY A 302 -14.90 4.11 -1.35
C GLY A 302 -14.20 3.06 -2.19
N ILE A 303 -13.32 3.49 -3.08
CA ILE A 303 -12.43 2.61 -3.81
C ILE A 303 -11.10 2.55 -3.06
N ILE A 304 -10.90 1.46 -2.38
CA ILE A 304 -9.65 1.15 -1.68
C ILE A 304 -8.68 0.33 -2.54
N ALA A 305 -9.18 -0.25 -3.62
CA ALA A 305 -8.32 -0.91 -4.58
C ALA A 305 -7.62 0.13 -5.47
N PRO A 306 -6.32 -0.03 -5.69
CA PRO A 306 -5.59 0.84 -6.59
C PRO A 306 -6.04 0.63 -8.05
N PRO A 307 -5.87 1.63 -8.91
CA PRO A 307 -6.03 1.42 -10.34
C PRO A 307 -5.02 0.41 -10.84
N VAL A 308 -5.43 -0.39 -11.81
CA VAL A 308 -4.56 -1.36 -12.48
C VAL A 308 -4.58 -1.03 -13.97
N ASN A 309 -3.42 -0.89 -14.57
CA ASN A 309 -3.31 -0.77 -16.01
C ASN A 309 -3.35 -2.17 -16.63
N VAL A 310 -4.34 -2.40 -17.46
CA VAL A 310 -4.43 -3.60 -18.32
C VAL A 310 -4.18 -3.14 -19.73
N PRO A 311 -3.10 -3.61 -20.40
CA PRO A 311 -2.88 -3.31 -21.81
C PRO A 311 -4.09 -3.71 -22.65
N GLU A 312 -4.32 -2.98 -23.74
CA GLU A 312 -5.39 -3.31 -24.68
C GLU A 312 -5.26 -4.77 -25.14
N LEU A 313 -6.38 -5.48 -25.10
CA LEU A 313 -6.51 -6.86 -25.52
C LEU A 313 -6.51 -6.97 -27.05
#